data_c6028e89a0cea9af50bcd24e267d9487
#
_entry.id   c6028e89a0cea9af50bcd24e267d9487
#
_cell.length_a   1.000
_cell.length_b   1.000
_cell.length_c   1.000
_cell.angle_alpha   90.00
_cell.angle_beta   90.00
_cell.angle_gamma   90.00
#
_symmetry.space_group_name_H-M   'P 1'
#
loop_
_entity.id
_entity.type
_entity.pdbx_description
1 polymer ?
#
loop_
_entity_poly.entity_id
_entity_poly.type
_entity_poly.pdbx_seq_one_letter_code
_entity_poly.pdbx_strand_id
1 'polypeptide(L)'
;MKQARGPRAKQAPKTRPSERRPALPAPNPAPSSTMPRFAGVQGFLRLPVYDDPSRVPPVDVLLSGVPFDGGTSYRPGARFGPRAVRDASALARRFSAALGVDIFDELRVADGSDIVTSPHDIDQALDALSARAEAIARSGVIGGYVGGDQTVTLGALRGIHRAKLKSLGFVHIDSHSNTAGPAWGRDIHHGSVVRAIVDEGLVRKDASIQIGVRGPYSSAADLDFTLGSGFEIVGIDEVKWDLHAAVSQLRKVVRDQPIYVSVDVSALDPAYAPGTGLPSPGGMTTWELQQLLRALVGADIVGFDVVEIAPPYDHSSMTAMVGVTVLQEILSAIADTRRSARPAPSTTGPDTRRGRRVSP
;
A
#
# COMPACT_ATOMS: atom_id res chain seq x y z
N MET A 1 -14.60 -78.13 7.70
CA MET A 1 -14.32 -76.86 8.38
C MET A 1 -13.23 -76.11 7.58
N LYS A 2 -13.61 -75.10 6.77
CA LYS A 2 -12.68 -74.24 6.03
C LYS A 2 -12.65 -72.88 6.74
N GLN A 3 -11.47 -72.54 7.30
CA GLN A 3 -11.23 -71.23 7.92
C GLN A 3 -11.12 -70.15 6.84
N ALA A 4 -11.95 -69.12 6.93
CA ALA A 4 -11.90 -67.94 6.06
C ALA A 4 -10.77 -67.04 6.56
N ARG A 5 -9.83 -66.68 5.69
CA ARG A 5 -8.80 -65.63 5.91
C ARG A 5 -9.42 -64.26 5.67
N GLY A 6 -9.38 -63.41 6.70
CA GLY A 6 -9.83 -62.04 6.63
C GLY A 6 -8.92 -61.13 5.72
N PRO A 7 -9.40 -60.01 5.23
CA PRO A 7 -8.69 -59.19 4.27
C PRO A 7 -7.50 -58.45 4.93
N ARG A 8 -6.34 -58.53 4.29
CA ARG A 8 -5.12 -57.76 4.67
C ARG A 8 -5.37 -56.29 4.48
N ALA A 9 -5.18 -55.50 5.56
CA ALA A 9 -5.17 -54.07 5.53
C ALA A 9 -4.04 -53.56 4.60
N LYS A 10 -4.39 -52.76 3.62
CA LYS A 10 -3.43 -52.05 2.75
C LYS A 10 -2.71 -50.95 3.61
N GLN A 11 -1.41 -51.06 3.78
CA GLN A 11 -0.57 -50.03 4.36
C GLN A 11 -0.65 -48.76 3.47
N ALA A 12 -0.96 -47.61 4.10
CA ALA A 12 -0.90 -46.31 3.46
C ALA A 12 0.56 -45.99 3.02
N PRO A 13 0.73 -45.33 1.87
CA PRO A 13 2.05 -44.98 1.39
C PRO A 13 2.75 -44.04 2.37
N LYS A 14 3.97 -44.37 2.80
CA LYS A 14 4.83 -43.50 3.61
C LYS A 14 5.14 -42.26 2.80
N THR A 15 4.62 -41.12 3.22
CA THR A 15 4.99 -39.79 2.69
C THR A 15 6.50 -39.61 2.91
N ARG A 16 7.23 -39.43 1.81
CA ARG A 16 8.66 -39.02 1.86
C ARG A 16 8.76 -37.67 2.61
N PRO A 17 9.77 -37.46 3.45
CA PRO A 17 10.02 -36.15 4.02
C PRO A 17 10.17 -35.13 2.87
N SER A 18 9.42 -34.04 2.90
CA SER A 18 9.58 -32.96 1.95
C SER A 18 11.01 -32.44 2.08
N GLU A 19 11.83 -32.66 1.06
CA GLU A 19 13.12 -31.98 0.94
C GLU A 19 12.85 -30.48 1.04
N ARG A 20 13.32 -29.84 2.10
CA ARG A 20 13.28 -28.38 2.22
C ARG A 20 14.11 -27.84 1.05
N ARG A 21 13.43 -27.33 0.04
CA ARG A 21 14.11 -26.58 -1.03
C ARG A 21 14.94 -25.48 -0.38
N PRO A 22 16.18 -25.24 -0.84
CA PRO A 22 16.99 -24.15 -0.32
C PRO A 22 16.18 -22.85 -0.43
N ALA A 23 16.18 -22.06 0.65
CA ALA A 23 15.52 -20.77 0.67
C ALA A 23 16.07 -19.94 -0.49
N LEU A 24 15.19 -19.44 -1.36
CA LEU A 24 15.59 -18.50 -2.39
C LEU A 24 16.24 -17.29 -1.72
N PRO A 25 17.30 -16.71 -2.30
CA PRO A 25 17.91 -15.51 -1.75
C PRO A 25 16.86 -14.42 -1.57
N ALA A 26 17.01 -13.60 -0.53
CA ALA A 26 16.10 -12.48 -0.27
C ALA A 26 15.94 -11.64 -1.55
N PRO A 27 14.71 -11.25 -1.93
CA PRO A 27 14.48 -10.45 -3.12
C PRO A 27 15.06 -9.05 -2.88
N ASN A 28 16.12 -8.74 -3.59
CA ASN A 28 16.71 -7.40 -3.61
C ASN A 28 16.69 -6.87 -5.04
N PRO A 29 16.52 -5.56 -5.23
CA PRO A 29 16.61 -4.97 -6.55
C PRO A 29 17.98 -5.23 -7.16
N ALA A 30 18.02 -5.55 -8.46
CA ALA A 30 19.29 -5.72 -9.17
C ALA A 30 20.15 -4.45 -9.06
N PRO A 31 21.44 -4.54 -8.70
CA PRO A 31 22.32 -3.37 -8.63
C PRO A 31 22.35 -2.62 -9.96
N SER A 32 22.26 -1.30 -9.93
CA SER A 32 22.35 -0.48 -11.16
C SER A 32 23.70 -0.57 -11.87
N SER A 33 24.73 -1.05 -11.18
CA SER A 33 26.06 -1.31 -11.73
C SER A 33 26.12 -2.57 -12.60
N THR A 34 25.19 -3.51 -12.42
CA THR A 34 25.16 -4.78 -13.17
C THR A 34 24.07 -4.83 -14.22
N MET A 35 22.96 -4.08 -14.01
CA MET A 35 21.85 -4.01 -14.94
C MET A 35 21.41 -2.55 -15.13
N PRO A 36 21.50 -1.99 -16.34
CA PRO A 36 21.00 -0.64 -16.63
C PRO A 36 19.51 -0.51 -16.29
N ARG A 37 19.08 0.68 -15.86
CA ARG A 37 17.70 0.91 -15.40
C ARG A 37 16.63 0.72 -16.47
N PHE A 38 16.99 0.84 -17.73
CA PHE A 38 16.10 0.67 -18.90
C PHE A 38 16.06 -0.76 -19.41
N ALA A 39 16.77 -1.70 -18.79
CA ALA A 39 16.89 -3.08 -19.26
C ALA A 39 16.19 -4.07 -18.33
N GLY A 40 15.70 -5.17 -18.90
CA GLY A 40 15.07 -6.27 -18.19
C GLY A 40 13.57 -6.11 -18.01
N VAL A 41 12.96 -7.10 -17.35
CA VAL A 41 11.54 -7.04 -16.97
C VAL A 41 11.39 -6.13 -15.77
N GLN A 42 10.51 -5.14 -15.86
CA GLN A 42 10.30 -4.15 -14.81
C GLN A 42 9.29 -4.68 -13.77
N GLY A 43 9.79 -4.97 -12.57
CA GLY A 43 8.98 -5.11 -11.36
C GLY A 43 8.95 -3.80 -10.58
N PHE A 44 8.02 -3.66 -9.63
CA PHE A 44 8.02 -2.52 -8.71
C PHE A 44 9.39 -2.38 -8.04
N LEU A 45 9.96 -1.17 -8.07
CA LEU A 45 11.27 -0.86 -7.48
C LEU A 45 12.42 -1.75 -8.01
N ARG A 46 12.25 -2.30 -9.20
CA ARG A 46 13.18 -3.27 -9.84
C ARG A 46 13.30 -4.58 -9.06
N LEU A 47 12.30 -4.92 -8.27
CA LEU A 47 12.23 -6.18 -7.54
C LEU A 47 11.94 -7.34 -8.49
N PRO A 48 12.35 -8.57 -8.14
CA PRO A 48 11.90 -9.77 -8.83
C PRO A 48 10.38 -9.90 -8.77
N VAL A 49 9.78 -10.24 -9.92
CA VAL A 49 8.34 -10.45 -10.05
C VAL A 49 8.02 -11.92 -9.84
N TYR A 50 7.03 -12.20 -9.00
CA TYR A 50 6.52 -13.54 -8.71
C TYR A 50 5.07 -13.62 -9.15
N ASP A 51 4.84 -14.21 -10.30
CA ASP A 51 3.52 -14.46 -10.92
C ASP A 51 2.76 -15.64 -10.28
N ASP A 52 3.48 -16.51 -9.59
CA ASP A 52 2.92 -17.62 -8.82
C ASP A 52 3.05 -17.32 -7.31
N PRO A 53 1.92 -17.14 -6.60
CA PRO A 53 1.93 -16.86 -5.16
C PRO A 53 2.65 -17.92 -4.34
N SER A 54 2.67 -19.17 -4.78
CA SER A 54 3.34 -20.27 -4.07
C SER A 54 4.87 -20.17 -4.14
N ARG A 55 5.40 -19.36 -5.05
CA ARG A 55 6.84 -19.16 -5.27
C ARG A 55 7.39 -17.91 -4.60
N VAL A 56 6.53 -17.07 -4.02
CA VAL A 56 6.97 -15.90 -3.25
C VAL A 56 7.82 -16.37 -2.07
N PRO A 57 9.07 -15.90 -1.95
CA PRO A 57 9.89 -16.23 -0.78
C PRO A 57 9.31 -15.56 0.47
N PRO A 58 9.76 -15.93 1.68
CA PRO A 58 9.40 -15.22 2.89
C PRO A 58 9.77 -13.74 2.77
N VAL A 59 8.77 -12.86 2.80
CA VAL A 59 8.92 -11.40 2.69
C VAL A 59 8.24 -10.69 3.84
N ASP A 60 8.60 -9.43 4.03
CA ASP A 60 8.00 -8.55 5.02
C ASP A 60 6.90 -7.71 4.37
N VAL A 61 7.08 -7.34 3.10
CA VAL A 61 6.13 -6.59 2.30
C VAL A 61 5.97 -7.24 0.93
N LEU A 62 4.74 -7.40 0.48
CA LEU A 62 4.41 -7.88 -0.86
C LEU A 62 3.66 -6.79 -1.62
N LEU A 63 4.27 -6.27 -2.68
CA LEU A 63 3.64 -5.31 -3.59
C LEU A 63 2.84 -6.07 -4.65
N SER A 64 1.62 -5.64 -4.94
CA SER A 64 0.79 -6.22 -6.00
C SER A 64 0.10 -5.13 -6.80
N GLY A 65 0.04 -5.30 -8.11
CA GLY A 65 -0.76 -4.44 -8.97
C GLY A 65 -2.24 -4.85 -8.95
N VAL A 66 -3.15 -3.87 -9.06
CA VAL A 66 -4.60 -4.11 -9.16
C VAL A 66 -5.13 -3.35 -10.38
N PRO A 67 -5.03 -3.92 -11.59
CA PRO A 67 -5.36 -3.24 -12.84
C PRO A 67 -6.88 -3.20 -13.08
N PHE A 68 -7.61 -2.48 -12.21
CA PHE A 68 -9.06 -2.35 -12.25
C PHE A 68 -9.49 -0.87 -12.07
N ASP A 69 -10.42 -0.40 -12.90
CA ASP A 69 -11.03 0.94 -12.80
C ASP A 69 -12.50 0.96 -13.19
N GLY A 70 -13.19 -0.17 -12.97
CA GLY A 70 -14.62 -0.29 -13.23
C GLY A 70 -15.52 0.52 -12.29
N GLY A 71 -14.96 1.07 -11.21
CA GLY A 71 -15.65 1.98 -10.30
C GLY A 71 -15.52 3.47 -10.68
N THR A 72 -14.71 3.79 -11.69
CA THR A 72 -14.44 5.17 -12.11
C THR A 72 -15.68 5.81 -12.77
N SER A 73 -16.02 7.03 -12.36
CA SER A 73 -17.23 7.73 -12.80
C SER A 73 -17.02 8.62 -14.03
N TYR A 74 -15.78 9.02 -14.37
CA TYR A 74 -15.55 10.00 -15.44
C TYR A 74 -14.40 9.64 -16.37
N ARG A 75 -13.14 9.67 -15.93
CA ARG A 75 -11.96 9.42 -16.76
C ARG A 75 -11.36 8.05 -16.46
N PRO A 76 -11.73 6.98 -17.20
CA PRO A 76 -11.12 5.67 -17.00
C PRO A 76 -9.67 5.67 -17.46
N GLY A 77 -8.85 4.78 -16.92
CA GLY A 77 -7.44 4.65 -17.26
C GLY A 77 -6.56 4.27 -16.08
N ALA A 78 -7.09 4.29 -14.85
CA ALA A 78 -6.35 3.90 -13.67
C ALA A 78 -5.95 2.42 -13.68
N ARG A 79 -6.64 1.55 -14.45
CA ARG A 79 -6.24 0.15 -14.68
C ARG A 79 -4.83 0.00 -15.26
N PHE A 80 -4.28 1.03 -15.90
CA PHE A 80 -2.92 1.06 -16.43
C PHE A 80 -1.89 1.57 -15.42
N GLY A 81 -2.33 2.06 -14.27
CA GLY A 81 -1.50 2.61 -13.20
C GLY A 81 -0.41 1.65 -12.71
N PRO A 82 -0.72 0.38 -12.38
CA PRO A 82 0.28 -0.57 -11.90
C PRO A 82 1.46 -0.73 -12.85
N ARG A 83 1.18 -0.85 -14.15
CA ARG A 83 2.22 -0.96 -15.18
C ARG A 83 3.07 0.31 -15.26
N ALA A 84 2.44 1.48 -15.29
CA ALA A 84 3.15 2.75 -15.37
C ALA A 84 4.04 3.00 -14.14
N VAL A 85 3.59 2.62 -12.94
CA VAL A 85 4.39 2.72 -11.72
C VAL A 85 5.57 1.74 -11.75
N ARG A 86 5.41 0.50 -12.27
CA ARG A 86 6.55 -0.42 -12.46
C ARG A 86 7.60 0.20 -13.38
N ASP A 87 7.19 0.73 -14.54
CA ASP A 87 8.11 1.36 -15.50
C ASP A 87 8.82 2.57 -14.87
N ALA A 88 8.09 3.47 -14.22
CA ALA A 88 8.64 4.66 -13.55
C ALA A 88 9.56 4.27 -12.38
N SER A 89 9.27 3.19 -11.68
CA SER A 89 10.04 2.74 -10.52
C SER A 89 11.45 2.23 -10.85
N ALA A 90 11.79 2.11 -12.14
CA ALA A 90 13.17 1.91 -12.57
C ALA A 90 14.12 3.01 -12.06
N LEU A 91 13.60 4.22 -11.78
CA LEU A 91 14.35 5.34 -11.22
C LEU A 91 14.45 5.31 -9.69
N ALA A 92 13.73 4.45 -9.01
CA ALA A 92 13.72 4.34 -7.55
C ALA A 92 15.13 4.11 -6.97
N ARG A 93 15.35 4.61 -5.77
CA ARG A 93 16.58 4.45 -4.98
C ARG A 93 16.26 3.71 -3.69
N ARG A 94 17.22 2.93 -3.21
CA ARG A 94 17.04 2.12 -2.01
C ARG A 94 17.21 2.90 -0.70
N PHE A 95 18.03 3.96 -0.71
CA PHE A 95 18.39 4.72 0.48
C PHE A 95 17.55 6.00 0.60
N SER A 96 16.83 6.14 1.71
CA SER A 96 16.14 7.36 2.10
C SER A 96 17.08 8.28 2.86
N ALA A 97 17.51 9.38 2.23
CA ALA A 97 18.37 10.36 2.89
C ALA A 97 17.63 11.12 4.02
N ALA A 98 16.32 11.30 3.89
CA ALA A 98 15.51 11.99 4.89
C ALA A 98 15.40 11.22 6.22
N LEU A 99 15.31 9.88 6.15
CA LEU A 99 15.20 9.00 7.31
C LEU A 99 16.54 8.31 7.64
N GLY A 100 17.55 8.43 6.76
CA GLY A 100 18.84 7.78 6.94
C GLY A 100 18.76 6.26 6.95
N VAL A 101 17.85 5.67 6.16
CA VAL A 101 17.60 4.23 6.15
C VAL A 101 17.70 3.65 4.73
N ASP A 102 18.30 2.47 4.62
CA ASP A 102 18.21 1.66 3.41
C ASP A 102 17.04 0.69 3.54
N ILE A 103 16.07 0.83 2.63
CA ILE A 103 14.83 0.03 2.66
C ILE A 103 15.13 -1.47 2.66
N PHE A 104 16.04 -1.90 1.79
CA PHE A 104 16.30 -3.32 1.54
C PHE A 104 17.33 -3.94 2.47
N ASP A 105 17.97 -3.16 3.34
CA ASP A 105 18.74 -3.68 4.46
C ASP A 105 17.84 -4.04 5.65
N GLU A 106 16.67 -3.38 5.75
CA GLU A 106 15.70 -3.57 6.82
C GLU A 106 14.52 -4.44 6.45
N LEU A 107 14.12 -4.44 5.15
CA LEU A 107 12.92 -5.11 4.65
C LEU A 107 13.24 -6.05 3.49
N ARG A 108 12.60 -7.21 3.51
CA ARG A 108 12.47 -8.09 2.34
C ARG A 108 11.19 -7.74 1.62
N VAL A 109 11.31 -7.18 0.43
CA VAL A 109 10.18 -6.72 -0.38
C VAL A 109 10.15 -7.50 -1.69
N ALA A 110 8.98 -7.91 -2.16
CA ALA A 110 8.82 -8.55 -3.47
C ALA A 110 7.67 -7.92 -4.26
N ASP A 111 7.73 -8.06 -5.59
CA ASP A 111 6.61 -7.80 -6.49
C ASP A 111 5.83 -9.12 -6.67
N GLY A 112 4.59 -9.17 -6.18
CA GLY A 112 3.68 -10.31 -6.26
C GLY A 112 2.84 -10.32 -7.54
N SER A 113 3.29 -9.62 -8.58
CA SER A 113 2.58 -9.49 -9.86
C SER A 113 1.23 -8.78 -9.73
N ASP A 114 0.38 -8.89 -10.74
CA ASP A 114 -0.95 -8.30 -10.73
C ASP A 114 -2.00 -9.28 -10.19
N ILE A 115 -2.96 -8.73 -9.44
CA ILE A 115 -4.16 -9.47 -9.02
C ILE A 115 -5.10 -9.49 -10.23
N VAL A 116 -5.35 -10.69 -10.75
CA VAL A 116 -6.24 -10.87 -11.91
C VAL A 116 -7.68 -10.60 -11.49
N THR A 117 -8.29 -9.60 -12.12
CA THR A 117 -9.66 -9.17 -11.87
C THR A 117 -10.48 -9.17 -13.17
N SER A 118 -11.80 -9.27 -13.03
CA SER A 118 -12.69 -9.03 -14.17
C SER A 118 -12.71 -7.54 -14.51
N PRO A 119 -12.48 -7.14 -15.78
CA PRO A 119 -12.56 -5.74 -16.17
C PRO A 119 -14.01 -5.20 -16.26
N HIS A 120 -15.02 -6.07 -16.13
CA HIS A 120 -16.43 -5.75 -16.37
C HIS A 120 -17.30 -5.93 -15.12
N ASP A 121 -16.77 -6.54 -14.06
CA ASP A 121 -17.53 -6.89 -12.86
C ASP A 121 -16.78 -6.43 -11.61
N ILE A 122 -17.31 -5.37 -11.00
CA ILE A 122 -16.72 -4.76 -9.80
C ILE A 122 -16.79 -5.71 -8.60
N ASP A 123 -17.87 -6.47 -8.46
CA ASP A 123 -18.05 -7.37 -7.32
C ASP A 123 -17.03 -8.50 -7.40
N GLN A 124 -16.84 -9.10 -8.60
CA GLN A 124 -15.82 -10.11 -8.83
C GLN A 124 -14.40 -9.55 -8.62
N ALA A 125 -14.15 -8.30 -9.03
CA ALA A 125 -12.85 -7.67 -8.84
C ALA A 125 -12.55 -7.44 -7.34
N LEU A 126 -13.54 -6.95 -6.59
CA LEU A 126 -13.43 -6.75 -5.14
C LEU A 126 -13.25 -8.07 -4.39
N ASP A 127 -13.95 -9.13 -4.81
CA ASP A 127 -13.82 -10.46 -4.20
C ASP A 127 -12.43 -11.07 -4.44
N ALA A 128 -11.91 -11.00 -5.67
CA ALA A 128 -10.57 -11.47 -6.00
C ALA A 128 -9.49 -10.73 -5.18
N LEU A 129 -9.60 -9.40 -5.09
CA LEU A 129 -8.69 -8.58 -4.29
C LEU A 129 -8.82 -8.91 -2.80
N SER A 130 -10.05 -9.03 -2.28
CA SER A 130 -10.29 -9.35 -0.86
C SER A 130 -9.70 -10.71 -0.49
N ALA A 131 -9.86 -11.72 -1.33
CA ALA A 131 -9.29 -13.06 -1.10
C ALA A 131 -7.75 -12.99 -1.07
N ARG A 132 -7.14 -12.22 -1.98
CA ARG A 132 -5.68 -12.05 -2.01
C ARG A 132 -5.18 -11.29 -0.79
N ALA A 133 -5.84 -10.19 -0.42
CA ALA A 133 -5.49 -9.39 0.74
C ALA A 133 -5.63 -10.16 2.06
N GLU A 134 -6.69 -10.99 2.18
CA GLU A 134 -6.87 -11.89 3.31
C GLU A 134 -5.72 -12.89 3.44
N ALA A 135 -5.32 -13.52 2.33
CA ALA A 135 -4.23 -14.49 2.34
C ALA A 135 -2.89 -13.85 2.75
N ILE A 136 -2.60 -12.64 2.24
CA ILE A 136 -1.40 -11.86 2.61
C ILE A 136 -1.45 -11.50 4.09
N ALA A 137 -2.54 -10.93 4.60
CA ALA A 137 -2.66 -10.51 5.98
C ALA A 137 -2.59 -11.71 6.97
N ARG A 138 -3.19 -12.87 6.62
CA ARG A 138 -3.08 -14.10 7.43
C ARG A 138 -1.65 -14.63 7.53
N SER A 139 -0.80 -14.36 6.55
CA SER A 139 0.62 -14.76 6.60
C SER A 139 1.50 -13.80 7.41
N GLY A 140 0.93 -12.70 7.94
CA GLY A 140 1.68 -11.67 8.67
C GLY A 140 2.53 -10.77 7.77
N VAL A 141 2.30 -10.80 6.45
CA VAL A 141 2.99 -9.97 5.46
C VAL A 141 2.20 -8.68 5.25
N ILE A 142 2.90 -7.55 5.12
CA ILE A 142 2.29 -6.26 4.80
C ILE A 142 1.94 -6.25 3.30
N GLY A 143 0.65 -6.06 2.98
CA GLY A 143 0.19 -5.91 1.60
C GLY A 143 0.33 -4.47 1.12
N GLY A 144 1.08 -4.25 0.03
CA GLY A 144 1.12 -2.96 -0.68
C GLY A 144 0.43 -3.09 -2.04
N TYR A 145 -0.58 -2.28 -2.30
CA TYR A 145 -1.36 -2.38 -3.54
C TYR A 145 -1.14 -1.14 -4.38
N VAL A 146 -0.77 -1.36 -5.64
CA VAL A 146 -0.71 -0.28 -6.63
C VAL A 146 -1.96 -0.42 -7.48
N GLY A 147 -2.87 0.50 -7.30
CA GLY A 147 -4.20 0.32 -7.83
C GLY A 147 -4.43 0.89 -9.19
N GLY A 148 -5.56 0.56 -9.57
CA GLY A 148 -6.59 1.12 -10.35
C GLY A 148 -7.27 2.28 -9.62
N ASP A 149 -8.59 2.24 -9.61
CA ASP A 149 -9.39 3.26 -8.94
C ASP A 149 -9.49 3.03 -7.41
N GLN A 150 -10.10 3.96 -6.71
CA GLN A 150 -10.21 3.94 -5.24
C GLN A 150 -10.93 2.70 -4.68
N THR A 151 -11.71 1.94 -5.49
CA THR A 151 -12.37 0.71 -5.00
C THR A 151 -11.39 -0.36 -4.55
N VAL A 152 -10.13 -0.26 -4.98
CA VAL A 152 -9.02 -1.11 -4.51
C VAL A 152 -8.90 -1.07 -2.99
N THR A 153 -9.01 0.11 -2.38
CA THR A 153 -8.94 0.28 -0.92
C THR A 153 -10.02 -0.53 -0.20
N LEU A 154 -11.26 -0.53 -0.72
CA LEU A 154 -12.36 -1.31 -0.14
C LEU A 154 -12.08 -2.82 -0.20
N GLY A 155 -11.63 -3.31 -1.36
CA GLY A 155 -11.29 -4.72 -1.52
C GLY A 155 -10.17 -5.17 -0.58
N ALA A 156 -9.12 -4.37 -0.44
CA ALA A 156 -8.00 -4.65 0.46
C ALA A 156 -8.46 -4.67 1.93
N LEU A 157 -9.23 -3.67 2.37
CA LEU A 157 -9.74 -3.58 3.74
C LEU A 157 -10.71 -4.72 4.08
N ARG A 158 -11.59 -5.13 3.17
CA ARG A 158 -12.45 -6.32 3.35
C ARG A 158 -11.62 -7.57 3.59
N GLY A 159 -10.54 -7.76 2.83
CA GLY A 159 -9.63 -8.90 2.99
C GLY A 159 -8.90 -8.88 4.32
N ILE A 160 -8.34 -7.74 4.72
CA ILE A 160 -7.66 -7.56 6.00
C ILE A 160 -8.62 -7.78 7.18
N HIS A 161 -9.84 -7.26 7.08
CA HIS A 161 -10.88 -7.46 8.10
C HIS A 161 -11.25 -8.96 8.26
N ARG A 162 -11.38 -9.70 7.14
CA ARG A 162 -11.59 -11.17 7.16
C ARG A 162 -10.43 -11.93 7.81
N ALA A 163 -9.21 -11.42 7.72
CA ALA A 163 -8.05 -11.96 8.43
C ALA A 163 -8.07 -11.72 9.95
N LYS A 164 -9.13 -11.09 10.48
CA LYS A 164 -9.39 -10.79 11.90
C LYS A 164 -8.56 -9.68 12.52
N LEU A 165 -8.00 -8.77 11.72
CA LEU A 165 -7.42 -7.53 12.20
C LEU A 165 -8.53 -6.50 12.46
N LYS A 166 -9.27 -6.66 13.57
CA LYS A 166 -10.51 -5.93 13.86
C LYS A 166 -10.34 -4.52 14.44
N SER A 167 -9.17 -4.17 14.91
CA SER A 167 -8.91 -2.87 15.54
C SER A 167 -8.08 -1.98 14.63
N LEU A 168 -8.42 -1.94 13.33
CA LEU A 168 -7.67 -1.26 12.30
C LEU A 168 -8.05 0.22 12.24
N GLY A 169 -7.06 1.11 12.32
CA GLY A 169 -7.19 2.51 11.95
C GLY A 169 -7.04 2.71 10.44
N PHE A 170 -7.52 3.83 9.93
CA PHE A 170 -7.46 4.14 8.51
C PHE A 170 -6.91 5.55 8.27
N VAL A 171 -5.87 5.64 7.48
CA VAL A 171 -5.31 6.91 6.99
C VAL A 171 -5.67 7.04 5.52
N HIS A 172 -6.50 8.02 5.20
CA HIS A 172 -6.95 8.31 3.84
C HIS A 172 -6.44 9.67 3.40
N ILE A 173 -5.51 9.71 2.47
CA ILE A 173 -4.94 10.94 1.90
C ILE A 173 -5.52 11.11 0.49
N ASP A 174 -6.43 12.05 0.34
CA ASP A 174 -7.23 12.21 -0.88
C ASP A 174 -7.74 13.65 -1.00
N SER A 175 -8.09 14.06 -2.20
CA SER A 175 -8.87 15.30 -2.43
C SER A 175 -10.36 15.12 -2.16
N HIS A 176 -10.86 13.89 -2.25
CA HIS A 176 -12.28 13.55 -2.15
C HIS A 176 -12.57 12.82 -0.83
N SER A 177 -13.76 13.05 -0.28
CA SER A 177 -14.20 12.31 0.91
C SER A 177 -14.58 10.86 0.62
N ASN A 178 -14.93 10.56 -0.62
CA ASN A 178 -15.42 9.26 -1.10
C ASN A 178 -16.60 8.70 -0.28
N THR A 179 -17.49 9.59 0.15
CA THR A 179 -18.68 9.32 0.97
C THR A 179 -19.98 9.46 0.19
N ALA A 180 -19.93 9.59 -1.14
CA ALA A 180 -21.09 9.70 -1.98
C ALA A 180 -22.04 8.50 -1.82
N GLY A 181 -23.34 8.73 -2.00
CA GLY A 181 -24.36 7.69 -2.01
C GLY A 181 -24.32 6.85 -3.30
N PRO A 182 -25.23 5.88 -3.42
CA PRO A 182 -25.38 5.06 -4.63
C PRO A 182 -25.59 5.92 -5.88
N ALA A 183 -24.98 5.53 -6.99
CA ALA A 183 -25.09 6.21 -8.27
C ALA A 183 -25.19 5.21 -9.43
N TRP A 184 -25.97 5.55 -10.47
CA TRP A 184 -26.13 4.77 -11.70
C TRP A 184 -26.48 3.29 -11.46
N GLY A 185 -27.31 3.02 -10.43
CA GLY A 185 -27.72 1.66 -10.08
C GLY A 185 -26.64 0.81 -9.40
N ARG A 186 -25.58 1.45 -8.88
CA ARG A 186 -24.51 0.80 -8.12
C ARG A 186 -24.33 1.44 -6.76
N ASP A 187 -24.17 0.60 -5.74
CA ASP A 187 -23.85 1.07 -4.38
C ASP A 187 -22.36 1.38 -4.25
N ILE A 188 -21.53 0.62 -4.95
CA ILE A 188 -20.08 0.75 -4.91
C ILE A 188 -19.55 1.36 -6.21
N HIS A 189 -18.85 2.48 -6.06
CA HIS A 189 -18.03 3.14 -7.07
C HIS A 189 -16.89 3.90 -6.36
N HIS A 190 -15.91 4.44 -7.08
CA HIS A 190 -14.74 5.05 -6.45
C HIS A 190 -15.10 6.17 -5.45
N GLY A 191 -16.15 6.95 -5.72
CA GLY A 191 -16.60 8.02 -4.83
C GLY A 191 -17.43 7.56 -3.62
N SER A 192 -17.75 6.26 -3.47
CA SER A 192 -18.54 5.74 -2.33
C SER A 192 -17.73 4.85 -1.38
N VAL A 193 -16.43 4.71 -1.61
CA VAL A 193 -15.57 3.75 -0.91
C VAL A 193 -15.54 3.98 0.59
N VAL A 194 -15.37 5.22 1.04
CA VAL A 194 -15.31 5.54 2.48
C VAL A 194 -16.67 5.32 3.14
N ARG A 195 -17.77 5.62 2.44
CA ARG A 195 -19.11 5.26 2.93
C ARG A 195 -19.22 3.76 3.18
N ALA A 196 -18.83 2.93 2.22
CA ALA A 196 -18.87 1.47 2.37
C ALA A 196 -17.96 0.98 3.51
N ILE A 197 -16.76 1.54 3.67
CA ILE A 197 -15.83 1.22 4.77
C ILE A 197 -16.49 1.50 6.13
N VAL A 198 -17.18 2.63 6.26
CA VAL A 198 -17.88 3.05 7.48
C VAL A 198 -19.10 2.16 7.76
N ASP A 199 -19.92 1.92 6.73
CA ASP A 199 -21.17 1.15 6.84
C ASP A 199 -20.90 -0.33 7.14
N GLU A 200 -19.84 -0.90 6.55
CA GLU A 200 -19.39 -2.28 6.81
C GLU A 200 -18.60 -2.45 8.12
N GLY A 201 -18.25 -1.36 8.79
CA GLY A 201 -17.48 -1.39 10.04
C GLY A 201 -16.09 -1.99 9.89
N LEU A 202 -15.43 -1.75 8.75
CA LEU A 202 -14.13 -2.34 8.42
C LEU A 202 -12.98 -1.74 9.24
N VAL A 203 -13.16 -0.52 9.74
CA VAL A 203 -12.14 0.22 10.49
C VAL A 203 -12.72 0.86 11.75
N ARG A 204 -11.86 1.23 12.68
CA ARG A 204 -12.22 2.03 13.85
C ARG A 204 -12.36 3.49 13.45
N LYS A 205 -13.53 4.05 13.64
CA LYS A 205 -13.84 5.45 13.28
C LYS A 205 -12.99 6.44 14.09
N ASP A 206 -12.85 6.21 15.39
CA ASP A 206 -12.07 7.02 16.33
C ASP A 206 -10.54 6.90 16.16
N ALA A 207 -10.09 6.04 15.25
CA ALA A 207 -8.71 5.79 14.91
C ALA A 207 -8.44 6.00 13.41
N SER A 208 -9.31 6.78 12.76
CA SER A 208 -9.24 7.02 11.31
C SER A 208 -9.20 8.51 11.01
N ILE A 209 -8.49 8.86 9.93
CA ILE A 209 -8.27 10.25 9.51
C ILE A 209 -8.34 10.37 7.99
N GLN A 210 -9.00 11.42 7.51
CA GLN A 210 -8.94 11.87 6.12
C GLN A 210 -8.15 13.17 6.02
N ILE A 211 -7.21 13.24 5.07
CA ILE A 211 -6.32 14.41 4.92
C ILE A 211 -6.35 14.90 3.47
N GLY A 212 -6.55 16.20 3.30
CA GLY A 212 -6.47 16.85 1.99
C GLY A 212 -7.81 17.05 1.29
N VAL A 213 -8.92 16.64 1.93
CA VAL A 213 -10.26 16.76 1.38
C VAL A 213 -10.56 18.22 1.03
N ARG A 214 -11.09 18.42 -0.19
CA ARG A 214 -11.42 19.73 -0.74
C ARG A 214 -12.47 19.63 -1.85
N GLY A 215 -12.91 20.77 -2.30
CA GLY A 215 -13.85 20.87 -3.41
C GLY A 215 -15.30 20.62 -3.02
N PRO A 216 -16.20 20.63 -4.00
CA PRO A 216 -17.62 20.49 -3.75
C PRO A 216 -18.00 19.04 -3.50
N TYR A 217 -18.99 18.85 -2.64
CA TYR A 217 -19.69 17.58 -2.45
C TYR A 217 -20.80 17.43 -3.48
N SER A 218 -21.20 16.19 -3.79
CA SER A 218 -22.34 15.93 -4.68
C SER A 218 -23.67 16.41 -4.07
N SER A 219 -23.78 16.39 -2.74
CA SER A 219 -24.96 16.86 -2.01
C SER A 219 -24.60 17.28 -0.58
N ALA A 220 -25.51 18.01 0.08
CA ALA A 220 -25.39 18.30 1.51
C ALA A 220 -25.39 17.01 2.36
N ALA A 221 -26.16 15.99 1.96
CA ALA A 221 -26.20 14.71 2.66
C ALA A 221 -24.85 13.96 2.62
N ASP A 222 -24.06 14.12 1.57
CA ASP A 222 -22.71 13.52 1.50
C ASP A 222 -21.74 14.25 2.44
N LEU A 223 -21.87 15.57 2.55
CA LEU A 223 -21.12 16.36 3.54
C LEU A 223 -21.51 15.95 4.97
N ASP A 224 -22.80 15.86 5.25
CA ASP A 224 -23.33 15.45 6.57
C ASP A 224 -22.81 14.04 6.94
N PHE A 225 -22.79 13.11 5.98
CA PHE A 225 -22.22 11.79 6.20
C PHE A 225 -20.71 11.85 6.51
N THR A 226 -19.96 12.66 5.77
CA THR A 226 -18.50 12.83 5.99
C THR A 226 -18.25 13.34 7.41
N LEU A 227 -18.94 14.40 7.82
CA LEU A 227 -18.79 14.99 9.16
C LEU A 227 -19.28 14.06 10.27
N GLY A 228 -20.32 13.24 9.99
CA GLY A 228 -20.87 12.24 10.90
C GLY A 228 -20.14 10.90 10.90
N SER A 229 -19.14 10.69 10.05
CA SER A 229 -18.43 9.42 9.90
C SER A 229 -17.71 8.97 11.17
N GLY A 230 -17.31 9.92 12.00
CA GLY A 230 -16.48 9.72 13.20
C GLY A 230 -14.98 9.68 12.88
N PHE A 231 -14.59 9.98 11.65
CA PHE A 231 -13.19 10.17 11.27
C PHE A 231 -12.72 11.58 11.64
N GLU A 232 -11.45 11.71 11.97
CA GLU A 232 -10.78 13.01 11.99
C GLU A 232 -10.67 13.52 10.55
N ILE A 233 -11.07 14.76 10.29
CA ILE A 233 -11.01 15.36 8.96
C ILE A 233 -10.05 16.54 9.01
N VAL A 234 -8.97 16.47 8.23
CA VAL A 234 -7.98 17.54 8.03
C VAL A 234 -8.12 18.02 6.58
N GLY A 235 -8.84 19.11 6.39
CA GLY A 235 -9.05 19.70 5.07
C GLY A 235 -7.76 20.22 4.46
N ILE A 236 -7.78 20.51 3.14
CA ILE A 236 -6.59 21.02 2.45
C ILE A 236 -6.11 22.36 3.04
N ASP A 237 -7.04 23.22 3.45
CA ASP A 237 -6.69 24.54 4.01
C ASP A 237 -5.88 24.39 5.30
N GLU A 238 -6.23 23.43 6.16
CA GLU A 238 -5.48 23.15 7.39
C GLU A 238 -4.06 22.66 7.07
N VAL A 239 -3.92 21.78 6.07
CA VAL A 239 -2.59 21.33 5.60
C VAL A 239 -1.76 22.51 5.09
N LYS A 240 -2.40 23.44 4.32
CA LYS A 240 -1.73 24.61 3.75
C LYS A 240 -1.34 25.66 4.78
N TRP A 241 -2.18 25.86 5.78
CA TRP A 241 -1.93 26.87 6.81
C TRP A 241 -0.95 26.40 7.87
N ASP A 242 -1.02 25.12 8.29
CA ASP A 242 -0.11 24.55 9.28
C ASP A 242 0.12 23.06 9.06
N LEU A 243 1.07 22.74 8.19
CA LEU A 243 1.48 21.34 7.95
C LEU A 243 1.95 20.64 9.23
N HIS A 244 2.56 21.36 10.18
CA HIS A 244 3.00 20.74 11.43
C HIS A 244 1.82 20.31 12.31
N ALA A 245 0.74 21.10 12.35
CA ALA A 245 -0.49 20.71 13.02
C ALA A 245 -1.11 19.47 12.37
N ALA A 246 -1.22 19.43 11.02
CA ALA A 246 -1.72 18.28 10.28
C ALA A 246 -0.89 17.01 10.55
N VAL A 247 0.44 17.11 10.54
CA VAL A 247 1.36 16.02 10.91
C VAL A 247 1.14 15.57 12.36
N SER A 248 0.91 16.50 13.28
CA SER A 248 0.68 16.17 14.70
C SER A 248 -0.65 15.44 14.90
N GLN A 249 -1.70 15.86 14.20
CA GLN A 249 -3.00 15.16 14.19
C GLN A 249 -2.87 13.74 13.62
N LEU A 250 -2.21 13.59 12.48
CA LEU A 250 -1.94 12.27 11.90
C LEU A 250 -1.21 11.37 12.91
N ARG A 251 -0.12 11.83 13.52
CA ARG A 251 0.64 11.05 14.52
C ARG A 251 -0.21 10.66 15.73
N LYS A 252 -1.12 11.52 16.16
CA LYS A 252 -2.04 11.24 17.27
C LYS A 252 -2.99 10.09 16.91
N VAL A 253 -3.54 10.11 15.67
CA VAL A 253 -4.50 9.10 15.21
C VAL A 253 -3.82 7.74 14.99
N VAL A 254 -2.60 7.71 14.42
CA VAL A 254 -1.92 6.44 14.08
C VAL A 254 -1.18 5.79 15.23
N ARG A 255 -1.15 6.41 16.41
CA ARG A 255 -0.49 5.87 17.60
C ARG A 255 -1.25 4.65 18.12
N ASP A 256 -0.52 3.66 18.62
CA ASP A 256 -1.01 2.55 19.44
C ASP A 256 -1.98 1.55 18.78
N GLN A 257 -2.09 1.56 17.44
CA GLN A 257 -2.93 0.60 16.74
C GLN A 257 -2.40 0.27 15.34
N PRO A 258 -2.73 -0.92 14.80
CA PRO A 258 -2.45 -1.22 13.40
C PRO A 258 -3.27 -0.29 12.49
N ILE A 259 -2.65 0.17 11.40
CA ILE A 259 -3.27 1.07 10.44
C ILE A 259 -3.17 0.55 9.01
N TYR A 260 -4.15 0.93 8.20
CA TYR A 260 -4.09 0.88 6.75
C TYR A 260 -3.93 2.29 6.19
N VAL A 261 -3.05 2.46 5.21
CA VAL A 261 -2.77 3.76 4.58
C VAL A 261 -3.20 3.72 3.12
N SER A 262 -4.15 4.58 2.73
CA SER A 262 -4.54 4.77 1.32
C SER A 262 -4.13 6.15 0.86
N VAL A 263 -3.49 6.22 -0.31
CA VAL A 263 -3.07 7.47 -0.94
C VAL A 263 -3.65 7.54 -2.35
N ASP A 264 -4.62 8.41 -2.54
CA ASP A 264 -5.08 8.82 -3.86
C ASP A 264 -4.17 9.94 -4.38
N VAL A 265 -3.66 9.80 -5.59
CA VAL A 265 -2.77 10.82 -6.19
C VAL A 265 -3.50 12.13 -6.47
N SER A 266 -4.84 12.13 -6.50
CA SER A 266 -5.64 13.36 -6.60
C SER A 266 -5.50 14.28 -5.37
N ALA A 267 -5.00 13.78 -4.24
CA ALA A 267 -4.63 14.59 -3.07
C ALA A 267 -3.66 15.71 -3.45
N LEU A 268 -2.80 15.46 -4.42
CA LEU A 268 -1.88 16.46 -4.97
C LEU A 268 -2.61 17.44 -5.91
N ASP A 269 -2.07 18.63 -6.03
CA ASP A 269 -2.49 19.56 -7.06
C ASP A 269 -2.22 18.96 -8.45
N PRO A 270 -3.11 19.15 -9.45
CA PRO A 270 -2.89 18.67 -10.81
C PRO A 270 -1.60 19.18 -11.48
N ALA A 271 -0.99 20.24 -10.96
CA ALA A 271 0.33 20.68 -11.39
C ALA A 271 1.43 19.64 -11.07
N TYR A 272 1.23 18.78 -10.07
CA TYR A 272 2.17 17.73 -9.66
C TYR A 272 1.70 16.33 -10.08
N ALA A 273 0.39 16.10 -10.13
CA ALA A 273 -0.21 14.80 -10.45
C ALA A 273 -1.38 14.97 -11.45
N PRO A 274 -1.11 15.31 -12.72
CA PRO A 274 -2.16 15.51 -13.73
C PRO A 274 -2.84 14.20 -14.15
N GLY A 275 -2.16 13.06 -14.00
CA GLY A 275 -2.58 11.74 -14.48
C GLY A 275 -3.54 11.04 -13.52
N THR A 276 -4.71 11.64 -13.29
CA THR A 276 -5.78 11.05 -12.47
C THR A 276 -7.15 11.21 -13.12
N GLY A 277 -8.09 10.38 -12.68
CA GLY A 277 -9.46 10.37 -13.18
C GLY A 277 -10.26 11.62 -12.82
N LEU A 278 -10.10 12.12 -11.61
CA LEU A 278 -10.78 13.30 -11.05
C LEU A 278 -9.77 14.29 -10.46
N PRO A 279 -9.07 15.08 -11.30
CA PRO A 279 -8.14 16.07 -10.80
C PRO A 279 -8.87 17.20 -10.05
N SER A 280 -8.36 17.58 -8.89
CA SER A 280 -8.91 18.64 -8.06
C SER A 280 -7.85 19.72 -7.82
N PRO A 281 -8.00 20.94 -8.35
CA PRO A 281 -7.06 22.05 -8.15
C PRO A 281 -6.97 22.50 -6.68
N GLY A 282 -5.88 23.17 -6.32
CA GLY A 282 -5.64 23.67 -4.96
C GLY A 282 -5.13 22.59 -4.00
N GLY A 283 -4.54 21.51 -4.53
CA GLY A 283 -4.07 20.37 -3.78
C GLY A 283 -2.71 20.55 -3.10
N MET A 284 -2.23 19.46 -2.49
CA MET A 284 -0.90 19.40 -1.88
C MET A 284 0.20 19.47 -2.95
N THR A 285 1.35 19.97 -2.54
CA THR A 285 2.60 19.73 -3.23
C THR A 285 3.12 18.32 -2.92
N THR A 286 4.00 17.81 -3.76
CA THR A 286 4.68 16.52 -3.48
C THR A 286 5.48 16.56 -2.19
N TRP A 287 6.02 17.72 -1.80
CA TRP A 287 6.77 17.89 -0.56
C TRP A 287 5.87 17.74 0.68
N GLU A 288 4.68 18.36 0.68
CA GLU A 288 3.71 18.25 1.78
C GLU A 288 3.27 16.79 1.96
N LEU A 289 2.96 16.08 0.86
CA LEU A 289 2.64 14.65 0.91
C LEU A 289 3.80 13.84 1.53
N GLN A 290 5.05 14.08 1.13
CA GLN A 290 6.20 13.39 1.71
C GLN A 290 6.33 13.64 3.21
N GLN A 291 6.05 14.86 3.72
CA GLN A 291 6.09 15.12 5.16
C GLN A 291 5.02 14.30 5.92
N LEU A 292 3.81 14.19 5.36
CA LEU A 292 2.75 13.36 5.93
C LEU A 292 3.15 11.87 5.93
N LEU A 293 3.71 11.35 4.84
CA LEU A 293 4.14 9.95 4.78
C LEU A 293 5.31 9.65 5.72
N ARG A 294 6.27 10.56 5.88
CA ARG A 294 7.36 10.44 6.86
C ARG A 294 6.87 10.50 8.30
N ALA A 295 5.74 11.17 8.54
CA ALA A 295 5.11 11.19 9.86
C ALA A 295 4.60 9.82 10.33
N LEU A 296 4.49 8.84 9.42
CA LEU A 296 4.10 7.45 9.71
C LEU A 296 5.23 6.62 10.34
N VAL A 297 6.43 7.15 10.50
CA VAL A 297 7.51 6.47 11.25
C VAL A 297 7.03 6.20 12.68
N GLY A 298 7.17 4.96 13.11
CA GLY A 298 6.67 4.46 14.40
C GLY A 298 5.25 3.89 14.36
N ALA A 299 4.51 4.04 13.26
CA ALA A 299 3.18 3.43 13.11
C ALA A 299 3.26 1.94 12.75
N ASP A 300 2.27 1.18 13.20
CA ASP A 300 2.09 -0.23 12.83
C ASP A 300 1.28 -0.33 11.52
N ILE A 301 1.97 -0.18 10.39
CA ILE A 301 1.37 -0.26 9.04
C ILE A 301 1.18 -1.73 8.68
N VAL A 302 -0.07 -2.19 8.57
CA VAL A 302 -0.40 -3.58 8.20
C VAL A 302 -0.77 -3.74 6.72
N GLY A 303 -1.01 -2.65 6.01
CA GLY A 303 -1.26 -2.61 4.59
C GLY A 303 -1.34 -1.18 4.09
N PHE A 304 -1.17 -1.00 2.78
CA PHE A 304 -1.28 0.31 2.14
C PHE A 304 -1.62 0.17 0.66
N ASP A 305 -2.13 1.26 0.08
CA ASP A 305 -2.29 1.38 -1.36
C ASP A 305 -1.89 2.77 -1.88
N VAL A 306 -1.66 2.83 -3.20
CA VAL A 306 -1.63 4.05 -3.98
C VAL A 306 -2.52 3.86 -5.20
N VAL A 307 -3.48 4.75 -5.39
CA VAL A 307 -4.60 4.58 -6.32
C VAL A 307 -4.81 5.81 -7.22
N GLU A 308 -5.70 5.67 -8.18
CA GLU A 308 -6.15 6.71 -9.13
C GLU A 308 -5.05 7.22 -10.07
N ILE A 309 -3.95 6.49 -10.23
CA ILE A 309 -2.94 6.81 -11.26
C ILE A 309 -3.46 6.40 -12.62
N ALA A 310 -3.83 7.39 -13.44
CA ALA A 310 -4.40 7.20 -14.77
C ALA A 310 -3.43 7.67 -15.87
N PRO A 311 -2.54 6.80 -16.38
CA PRO A 311 -1.50 7.14 -17.35
C PRO A 311 -1.99 7.84 -18.64
N PRO A 312 -3.22 7.58 -19.17
CA PRO A 312 -3.70 8.28 -20.34
C PRO A 312 -3.79 9.81 -20.18
N TYR A 313 -3.84 10.31 -18.95
CA TYR A 313 -3.92 11.73 -18.61
C TYR A 313 -2.61 12.25 -18.00
N ASP A 314 -1.62 11.36 -17.82
CA ASP A 314 -0.32 11.71 -17.26
C ASP A 314 0.57 12.39 -18.29
N HIS A 315 1.47 13.24 -17.81
CA HIS A 315 2.46 13.91 -18.66
C HIS A 315 3.87 13.51 -18.23
N SER A 316 4.63 12.94 -19.16
CA SER A 316 6.01 12.48 -18.88
C SER A 316 6.14 11.57 -17.67
N SER A 317 5.12 10.76 -17.38
CA SER A 317 5.06 9.85 -16.24
C SER A 317 5.19 10.54 -14.87
N MET A 318 4.84 11.83 -14.77
CA MET A 318 4.98 12.58 -13.51
C MET A 318 4.12 11.99 -12.40
N THR A 319 2.87 11.63 -12.69
CA THR A 319 1.97 11.02 -11.72
C THR A 319 2.41 9.61 -11.36
N ALA A 320 2.90 8.83 -12.33
CA ALA A 320 3.50 7.53 -12.05
C ALA A 320 4.72 7.66 -11.12
N MET A 321 5.55 8.70 -11.28
CA MET A 321 6.67 9.01 -10.37
C MET A 321 6.21 9.41 -8.98
N VAL A 322 5.05 10.07 -8.85
CA VAL A 322 4.41 10.30 -7.53
C VAL A 322 4.09 8.95 -6.88
N GLY A 323 3.48 8.01 -7.61
CA GLY A 323 3.22 6.66 -7.11
C GLY A 323 4.49 5.96 -6.60
N VAL A 324 5.59 6.06 -7.34
CA VAL A 324 6.92 5.56 -6.91
C VAL A 324 7.37 6.22 -5.61
N THR A 325 7.18 7.54 -5.50
CA THR A 325 7.55 8.30 -4.29
C THR A 325 6.74 7.84 -3.09
N VAL A 326 5.42 7.63 -3.25
CA VAL A 326 4.55 7.09 -2.19
C VAL A 326 5.05 5.73 -1.71
N LEU A 327 5.34 4.80 -2.64
CA LEU A 327 5.89 3.49 -2.29
C LEU A 327 7.21 3.62 -1.51
N GLN A 328 8.13 4.48 -1.96
CA GLN A 328 9.43 4.67 -1.31
C GLN A 328 9.29 5.28 0.09
N GLU A 329 8.45 6.29 0.27
CA GLU A 329 8.27 6.95 1.59
C GLU A 329 7.59 6.00 2.58
N ILE A 330 6.55 5.26 2.18
CA ILE A 330 5.89 4.28 3.07
C ILE A 330 6.85 3.14 3.43
N LEU A 331 7.55 2.56 2.46
CA LEU A 331 8.55 1.51 2.73
C LEU A 331 9.69 2.02 3.61
N SER A 332 10.13 3.28 3.42
CA SER A 332 11.15 3.89 4.27
C SER A 332 10.65 4.08 5.70
N ALA A 333 9.38 4.48 5.89
CA ALA A 333 8.79 4.62 7.22
C ALA A 333 8.68 3.26 7.93
N ILE A 334 8.27 2.19 7.23
CA ILE A 334 8.23 0.83 7.76
C ILE A 334 9.66 0.35 8.13
N ALA A 335 10.63 0.61 7.25
CA ALA A 335 12.03 0.22 7.46
C ALA A 335 12.63 0.92 8.69
N ASP A 336 12.41 2.23 8.83
CA ASP A 336 12.89 3.01 9.97
C ASP A 336 12.24 2.58 11.29
N THR A 337 10.93 2.31 11.26
CA THR A 337 10.19 1.77 12.41
C THR A 337 10.79 0.45 12.88
N ARG A 338 11.08 -0.48 11.96
CA ARG A 338 11.72 -1.77 12.30
C ARG A 338 13.13 -1.60 12.83
N ARG A 339 13.93 -0.73 12.20
CA ARG A 339 15.30 -0.43 12.65
C ARG A 339 15.28 0.08 14.09
N SER A 340 14.37 1.00 14.41
CA SER A 340 14.25 1.60 15.73
C SER A 340 13.75 0.63 16.81
N ALA A 341 13.00 -0.41 16.42
CA ALA A 341 12.53 -1.46 17.34
C ALA A 341 13.60 -2.52 17.68
N ARG A 342 14.73 -2.55 16.97
CA ARG A 342 15.83 -3.48 17.29
C ARG A 342 16.57 -3.04 18.55
N PRO A 343 16.89 -3.97 19.49
CA PRO A 343 17.75 -3.65 20.62
C PRO A 343 19.09 -3.11 20.12
N ALA A 344 19.59 -2.05 20.76
CA ALA A 344 20.94 -1.57 20.46
C ALA A 344 21.93 -2.72 20.57
N PRO A 345 22.91 -2.87 19.64
CA PRO A 345 23.94 -3.88 19.75
C PRO A 345 24.64 -3.70 21.10
N SER A 346 24.74 -4.81 21.88
CA SER A 346 25.47 -4.80 23.16
C SER A 346 26.90 -4.35 22.91
N THR A 347 27.26 -3.18 23.43
CA THR A 347 28.62 -2.62 23.34
C THR A 347 29.58 -3.38 24.30
N THR A 348 29.73 -4.70 24.09
CA THR A 348 30.75 -5.52 24.76
C THR A 348 31.73 -6.05 23.72
N GLY A 349 32.47 -5.13 23.11
CA GLY A 349 33.64 -5.42 22.31
C GLY A 349 34.67 -4.31 22.50
N PRO A 350 35.97 -4.61 22.61
CA PRO A 350 36.97 -3.57 22.82
C PRO A 350 37.00 -2.59 21.63
N ASP A 351 36.87 -1.32 21.94
CA ASP A 351 37.03 -0.20 21.01
C ASP A 351 38.43 -0.18 20.39
N THR A 352 38.58 -0.76 19.21
CA THR A 352 39.84 -0.76 18.46
C THR A 352 39.97 0.42 17.49
N ARG A 353 39.14 1.45 17.60
CA ARG A 353 39.23 2.68 16.78
C ARG A 353 39.83 3.86 17.56
N ARG A 354 41.03 3.67 18.13
CA ARG A 354 41.92 4.80 18.44
C ARG A 354 42.91 4.99 17.30
N GLY A 355 42.89 6.16 16.68
CA GLY A 355 44.04 6.72 15.99
C GLY A 355 43.94 6.91 14.50
N ARG A 356 43.35 8.05 14.10
CA ARG A 356 43.95 8.92 13.07
C ARG A 356 43.35 10.31 13.21
N ARG A 357 43.92 11.12 14.09
CA ARG A 357 43.81 12.59 13.99
C ARG A 357 44.70 12.98 12.81
N VAL A 358 44.09 13.63 11.82
CA VAL A 358 44.83 14.47 10.86
C VAL A 358 44.68 15.89 11.41
N SER A 359 45.76 16.45 11.86
CA SER A 359 45.89 17.86 12.24
C SER A 359 46.32 18.68 11.03
N PRO A 360 46.17 20.03 11.09
CA PRO A 360 45.62 20.96 10.15
C PRO A 360 46.39 21.19 8.88
#